data_7c87e12866be5e174f699227c333e32a
#
_entry.id   7c87e12866be5e174f699227c333e32a
#
_cell.length_a   1.000
_cell.length_b   1.000
_cell.length_c   1.000
_cell.angle_alpha   90.00
_cell.angle_beta   90.00
_cell.angle_gamma   90.00
#
_symmetry.space_group_name_H-M   'P 1'
#
loop_
_entity.id
_entity.type
_entity.pdbx_description
1 polymer ?
#
loop_
_entity_poly.entity_id
_entity_poly.type
_entity_poly.pdbx_seq_one_letter_code
_entity_poly.pdbx_strand_id
1 'polypeptide(L)'
;MNESILTANYKNTPYWWEKTPRPIIKEIDLPEETEVAVIGSGYTGLCTAIQTSRNGLDTVVLDAQDAGWGGSSRNGGQVSTSLKPSFQELSRKYGEERARELLKEGINALKWIGDFIQEEKIDCDFKRAGRFYGAHSQAQFKQLEKRIREQPEGLQMDVDLVSKSQQHTEIGSDFYHGGIVHPYHASLDPARFHRGLLERALTGGTQIKTKCAVKKIEKKGEVFLLQTE
;
A
#
# COMPACT_ATOMS: atom_id res chain seq x y z
N MET A 1 -3.82 -42.32 5.81
CA MET A 1 -4.38 -41.55 4.66
C MET A 1 -4.13 -40.09 4.98
N ASN A 2 -3.23 -39.41 4.26
CA ASN A 2 -3.08 -37.95 4.39
C ASN A 2 -4.27 -37.32 3.65
N GLU A 3 -5.36 -37.07 4.38
CA GLU A 3 -6.44 -36.24 3.84
C GLU A 3 -5.88 -34.83 3.68
N SER A 4 -5.82 -34.36 2.44
CA SER A 4 -5.46 -32.98 2.17
C SER A 4 -6.46 -32.05 2.84
N ILE A 5 -6.01 -31.13 3.68
CA ILE A 5 -6.84 -30.07 4.27
C ILE A 5 -7.32 -29.05 3.23
N LEU A 6 -6.80 -29.15 2.01
CA LEU A 6 -7.12 -28.25 0.90
C LEU A 6 -8.25 -28.85 0.06
N THR A 7 -9.15 -28.03 -0.41
CA THR A 7 -10.21 -28.43 -1.35
C THR A 7 -9.63 -28.83 -2.72
N ALA A 8 -10.36 -29.65 -3.47
CA ALA A 8 -9.92 -30.14 -4.79
C ALA A 8 -9.67 -29.01 -5.81
N ASN A 9 -10.31 -27.86 -5.62
CA ASN A 9 -10.17 -26.68 -6.48
C ASN A 9 -9.29 -25.58 -5.86
N TYR A 10 -8.51 -25.92 -4.84
CA TYR A 10 -7.56 -24.96 -4.24
C TYR A 10 -6.54 -24.50 -5.28
N LYS A 11 -6.33 -23.18 -5.33
CA LYS A 11 -5.34 -22.55 -6.20
C LYS A 11 -4.26 -21.89 -5.34
N ASN A 12 -3.02 -22.15 -5.68
CA ASN A 12 -1.85 -21.51 -5.06
C ASN A 12 -1.47 -20.18 -5.77
N THR A 13 -2.47 -19.51 -6.33
CA THR A 13 -2.31 -18.23 -7.01
C THR A 13 -3.10 -17.16 -6.27
N PRO A 14 -2.53 -16.00 -5.97
CA PRO A 14 -3.26 -14.90 -5.36
C PRO A 14 -4.51 -14.52 -6.19
N TYR A 15 -5.61 -14.26 -5.50
CA TYR A 15 -6.90 -13.92 -6.12
C TYR A 15 -6.80 -12.84 -7.19
N TRP A 16 -6.06 -11.78 -6.92
CA TRP A 16 -5.91 -10.65 -7.83
C TRP A 16 -5.23 -11.02 -9.14
N TRP A 17 -4.32 -11.99 -9.14
CA TRP A 17 -3.60 -12.41 -10.36
C TRP A 17 -4.44 -13.27 -11.30
N GLU A 18 -5.56 -13.80 -10.83
CA GLU A 18 -6.50 -14.51 -11.72
C GLU A 18 -7.18 -13.55 -12.69
N LYS A 19 -7.53 -12.34 -12.22
CA LYS A 19 -8.15 -11.30 -13.04
C LYS A 19 -7.13 -10.39 -13.73
N THR A 20 -6.01 -10.17 -13.09
CA THR A 20 -4.95 -9.27 -13.55
C THR A 20 -3.62 -10.02 -13.51
N PRO A 21 -3.35 -10.87 -14.51
CA PRO A 21 -2.07 -11.57 -14.59
C PRO A 21 -0.90 -10.58 -14.58
N ARG A 22 0.20 -10.98 -13.95
CA ARG A 22 1.40 -10.14 -13.92
C ARG A 22 1.94 -9.92 -15.32
N PRO A 23 2.34 -8.69 -15.69
CA PRO A 23 2.87 -8.42 -17.02
C PRO A 23 4.22 -9.11 -17.23
N ILE A 24 4.46 -9.53 -18.45
CA ILE A 24 5.78 -9.99 -18.89
C ILE A 24 6.58 -8.75 -19.26
N ILE A 25 7.69 -8.52 -18.58
CA ILE A 25 8.60 -7.42 -18.89
C ILE A 25 9.61 -7.90 -19.94
N LYS A 26 9.82 -7.07 -20.96
CA LYS A 26 10.85 -7.33 -21.97
C LYS A 26 12.20 -7.41 -21.28
N GLU A 27 12.93 -8.46 -21.55
CA GLU A 27 14.29 -8.62 -21.04
C GLU A 27 15.22 -7.56 -21.63
N ILE A 28 16.07 -6.99 -20.77
CA ILE A 28 17.07 -6.00 -21.13
C ILE A 28 18.43 -6.45 -20.60
N ASP A 29 19.49 -6.00 -21.25
CA ASP A 29 20.82 -6.06 -20.69
C ASP A 29 20.95 -5.03 -19.56
N LEU A 30 21.73 -5.34 -18.53
CA LEU A 30 22.01 -4.38 -17.48
C LEU A 30 22.91 -3.27 -18.02
N PRO A 31 22.58 -1.99 -17.79
CA PRO A 31 23.53 -0.91 -18.06
C PRO A 31 24.73 -1.03 -17.12
N GLU A 32 25.91 -0.68 -17.61
CA GLU A 32 27.13 -0.63 -16.78
C GLU A 32 27.05 0.49 -15.73
N GLU A 33 26.39 1.60 -16.09
CA GLU A 33 26.20 2.79 -15.24
C GLU A 33 24.78 3.33 -15.40
N THR A 34 24.26 3.95 -14.35
CA THR A 34 22.99 4.66 -14.34
C THR A 34 23.02 5.74 -13.27
N GLU A 35 22.24 6.81 -13.43
CA GLU A 35 22.15 7.87 -12.42
C GLU A 35 21.37 7.41 -11.19
N VAL A 36 20.32 6.60 -11.41
CA VAL A 36 19.47 6.09 -10.32
C VAL A 36 19.20 4.60 -10.48
N ALA A 37 19.65 3.81 -9.50
CA ALA A 37 19.28 2.40 -9.39
C ALA A 37 18.25 2.22 -8.27
N VAL A 38 17.08 1.69 -8.61
CA VAL A 38 15.99 1.39 -7.68
C VAL A 38 15.92 -0.10 -7.43
N ILE A 39 15.94 -0.53 -6.18
CA ILE A 39 15.87 -1.94 -5.80
C ILE A 39 14.44 -2.31 -5.42
N GLY A 40 13.84 -3.16 -6.24
CA GLY A 40 12.47 -3.66 -6.10
C GLY A 40 11.45 -2.85 -6.87
N SER A 41 10.62 -3.55 -7.64
CA SER A 41 9.50 -3.01 -8.44
C SER A 41 8.16 -2.99 -7.68
N GLY A 42 8.19 -2.83 -6.34
CA GLY A 42 7.00 -2.59 -5.53
C GLY A 42 6.48 -1.16 -5.67
N TYR A 43 5.42 -0.81 -4.92
CA TYR A 43 4.82 0.55 -4.97
C TYR A 43 5.85 1.65 -4.78
N THR A 44 6.68 1.57 -3.74
CA THR A 44 7.70 2.59 -3.45
C THR A 44 8.72 2.71 -4.58
N GLY A 45 9.24 1.57 -5.06
CA GLY A 45 10.23 1.59 -6.15
C GLY A 45 9.69 2.14 -7.44
N LEU A 46 8.48 1.73 -7.85
CA LEU A 46 7.85 2.25 -9.06
C LEU A 46 7.49 3.73 -8.96
N CYS A 47 6.97 4.19 -7.81
CA CYS A 47 6.73 5.61 -7.59
C CYS A 47 8.03 6.42 -7.64
N THR A 48 9.12 5.90 -7.08
CA THR A 48 10.46 6.53 -7.18
C THR A 48 10.89 6.60 -8.64
N ALA A 49 10.82 5.48 -9.36
CA ALA A 49 11.24 5.41 -10.76
C ALA A 49 10.44 6.37 -11.66
N ILE A 50 9.12 6.49 -11.44
CA ILE A 50 8.27 7.45 -12.15
C ILE A 50 8.77 8.89 -11.93
N GLN A 51 9.12 9.24 -10.68
CA GLN A 51 9.57 10.60 -10.38
C GLN A 51 10.97 10.89 -10.93
N THR A 52 11.91 9.95 -10.78
CA THR A 52 13.28 10.14 -11.26
C THR A 52 13.34 10.23 -12.78
N SER A 53 12.67 9.34 -13.51
CA SER A 53 12.65 9.39 -14.98
C SER A 53 11.91 10.63 -15.52
N ARG A 54 10.85 11.09 -14.86
CA ARG A 54 10.18 12.37 -15.23
C ARG A 54 11.07 13.60 -15.05
N ASN A 55 12.02 13.54 -14.14
CA ASN A 55 13.02 14.57 -13.96
C ASN A 55 14.24 14.39 -14.87
N GLY A 56 14.18 13.49 -15.85
CA GLY A 56 15.22 13.28 -16.86
C GLY A 56 16.40 12.45 -16.40
N LEU A 57 16.32 11.81 -15.21
CA LEU A 57 17.39 10.97 -14.70
C LEU A 57 17.33 9.58 -15.33
N ASP A 58 18.46 9.07 -15.79
CA ASP A 58 18.57 7.68 -16.23
C ASP A 58 18.32 6.75 -15.06
N THR A 59 17.23 5.97 -15.16
CA THR A 59 16.70 5.18 -14.05
C THR A 59 16.54 3.72 -14.42
N VAL A 60 17.15 2.84 -13.64
CA VAL A 60 16.95 1.39 -13.73
C VAL A 60 16.31 0.84 -12.46
N VAL A 61 15.32 -0.02 -12.61
CA VAL A 61 14.71 -0.79 -11.51
C VAL A 61 15.18 -2.24 -11.59
N LEU A 62 15.74 -2.75 -10.49
CA LEU A 62 16.22 -4.13 -10.36
C LEU A 62 15.28 -4.88 -9.43
N ASP A 63 14.64 -5.95 -9.90
CA ASP A 63 13.77 -6.79 -9.07
C ASP A 63 14.28 -8.23 -9.02
N ALA A 64 14.36 -8.79 -7.83
CA ALA A 64 14.81 -10.17 -7.62
C ALA A 64 13.87 -11.22 -8.23
N GLN A 65 12.60 -10.86 -8.45
CA GLN A 65 11.56 -11.71 -9.00
C GLN A 65 10.95 -11.06 -10.24
N ASP A 66 9.84 -11.61 -10.72
CA ASP A 66 9.02 -10.92 -11.73
C ASP A 66 8.39 -9.65 -11.13
N ALA A 67 8.17 -8.62 -11.94
CA ALA A 67 7.52 -7.41 -11.51
C ALA A 67 6.16 -7.70 -10.87
N GLY A 68 5.94 -7.15 -9.69
CA GLY A 68 4.70 -7.39 -8.94
C GLY A 68 4.61 -8.76 -8.27
N TRP A 69 5.69 -9.51 -8.12
CA TRP A 69 5.67 -10.76 -7.36
C TRP A 69 5.37 -10.51 -5.87
N GLY A 70 5.84 -9.43 -5.31
CA GLY A 70 5.75 -9.11 -3.90
C GLY A 70 4.36 -8.69 -3.40
N GLY A 71 4.29 -8.18 -2.17
CA GLY A 71 3.06 -7.76 -1.51
C GLY A 71 2.28 -6.65 -2.22
N SER A 72 2.92 -5.86 -3.07
CA SER A 72 2.29 -4.74 -3.76
C SER A 72 1.17 -5.13 -4.72
N SER A 73 1.17 -6.33 -5.28
CA SER A 73 0.12 -6.81 -6.18
C SER A 73 -0.84 -7.82 -5.54
N ARG A 74 -0.66 -8.18 -4.27
CA ARG A 74 -1.41 -9.25 -3.59
C ARG A 74 -1.77 -8.94 -2.15
N ASN A 75 -1.83 -7.65 -1.81
CA ASN A 75 -2.36 -7.19 -0.52
C ASN A 75 -3.89 -7.11 -0.52
N GLY A 76 -4.49 -6.66 0.58
CA GLY A 76 -5.95 -6.58 0.72
C GLY A 76 -6.61 -5.42 -0.04
N GLY A 77 -5.86 -4.55 -0.69
CA GLY A 77 -6.39 -3.42 -1.46
C GLY A 77 -7.04 -2.32 -0.61
N GLN A 78 -6.83 -2.32 0.71
CA GLN A 78 -7.39 -1.30 1.60
C GLN A 78 -6.51 -0.05 1.62
N VAL A 79 -7.13 1.11 1.42
CA VAL A 79 -6.48 2.43 1.49
C VAL A 79 -7.06 3.21 2.65
N SER A 80 -6.21 3.57 3.61
CA SER A 80 -6.68 4.17 4.87
C SER A 80 -5.65 5.14 5.45
N THR A 81 -6.11 5.97 6.38
CA THR A 81 -5.26 6.87 7.19
C THR A 81 -4.65 6.15 8.40
N SER A 82 -4.96 4.86 8.60
CA SER A 82 -4.65 4.16 9.84
C SER A 82 -3.15 3.95 10.03
N LEU A 83 -2.59 4.64 11.00
CA LEU A 83 -1.32 4.28 11.62
C LEU A 83 -1.59 3.28 12.74
N LYS A 84 -0.75 2.25 12.90
CA LYS A 84 -0.90 1.27 13.99
C LYS A 84 -0.75 1.90 15.38
N PRO A 85 0.30 2.73 15.64
CA PRO A 85 0.44 3.40 16.94
C PRO A 85 -0.64 4.46 17.14
N SER A 86 -1.13 4.57 18.38
CA SER A 86 -2.01 5.67 18.80
C SER A 86 -1.24 7.00 18.87
N PHE A 87 -1.99 8.11 18.90
CA PHE A 87 -1.38 9.43 19.12
C PHE A 87 -0.54 9.47 20.40
N GLN A 88 -1.04 8.88 21.49
CA GLN A 88 -0.34 8.84 22.77
C GLN A 88 0.98 8.05 22.69
N GLU A 89 1.00 6.94 21.95
CA GLU A 89 2.22 6.15 21.73
C GLU A 89 3.22 6.91 20.87
N LEU A 90 2.76 7.58 19.82
CA LEU A 90 3.60 8.43 18.99
C LEU A 90 4.16 9.62 19.77
N SER A 91 3.31 10.29 20.56
CA SER A 91 3.73 11.44 21.39
C SER A 91 4.76 11.06 22.44
N ARG A 92 4.61 9.89 23.06
CA ARG A 92 5.59 9.36 24.01
C ARG A 92 6.94 9.09 23.35
N LYS A 93 6.94 8.60 22.10
CA LYS A 93 8.15 8.19 21.39
C LYS A 93 8.86 9.35 20.70
N TYR A 94 8.12 10.30 20.13
CA TYR A 94 8.65 11.31 19.23
C TYR A 94 8.34 12.75 19.65
N GLY A 95 7.59 12.96 20.74
CA GLY A 95 7.03 14.25 21.14
C GLY A 95 5.69 14.53 20.43
N GLU A 96 4.90 15.43 21.02
CA GLU A 96 3.54 15.71 20.56
C GLU A 96 3.49 16.34 19.16
N GLU A 97 4.37 17.30 18.88
CA GLU A 97 4.46 17.98 17.59
C GLU A 97 4.71 16.98 16.46
N ARG A 98 5.72 16.11 16.63
CA ARG A 98 6.05 15.09 15.62
C ARG A 98 4.96 14.04 15.47
N ALA A 99 4.26 13.71 16.55
CA ALA A 99 3.12 12.81 16.51
C ALA A 99 1.96 13.41 15.69
N ARG A 100 1.70 14.71 15.81
CA ARG A 100 0.71 15.44 15.00
C ARG A 100 1.08 15.44 13.53
N GLU A 101 2.34 15.70 13.19
CA GLU A 101 2.83 15.65 11.81
C GLU A 101 2.64 14.26 11.18
N LEU A 102 2.97 13.19 11.91
CA LEU A 102 2.80 11.82 11.43
C LEU A 102 1.32 11.46 11.15
N LEU A 103 0.40 11.90 12.01
CA LEU A 103 -1.04 11.69 11.78
C LEU A 103 -1.53 12.51 10.58
N LYS A 104 -1.10 13.76 10.46
CA LYS A 104 -1.44 14.63 9.33
C LYS A 104 -0.96 14.03 8.01
N GLU A 105 0.24 13.45 8.01
CA GLU A 105 0.78 12.78 6.82
C GLU A 105 -0.05 11.57 6.41
N GLY A 106 -0.61 10.81 7.35
CA GLY A 106 -1.55 9.73 7.03
C GLY A 106 -2.81 10.24 6.32
N ILE A 107 -3.34 11.39 6.70
CA ILE A 107 -4.50 12.04 6.06
C ILE A 107 -4.11 12.52 4.65
N ASN A 108 -2.95 13.19 4.53
CA ASN A 108 -2.43 13.68 3.27
C ASN A 108 -2.18 12.52 2.29
N ALA A 109 -1.61 11.42 2.74
CA ALA A 109 -1.34 10.25 1.92
C ALA A 109 -2.62 9.62 1.34
N LEU A 110 -3.71 9.57 2.13
CA LEU A 110 -5.00 9.07 1.64
C LEU A 110 -5.59 9.97 0.54
N LYS A 111 -5.46 11.29 0.71
CA LYS A 111 -5.88 12.23 -0.32
C LYS A 111 -5.01 12.09 -1.56
N TRP A 112 -3.70 12.14 -1.38
CA TRP A 112 -2.71 12.09 -2.45
C TRP A 112 -2.87 10.85 -3.33
N ILE A 113 -3.06 9.66 -2.77
CA ILE A 113 -3.20 8.44 -3.58
C ILE A 113 -4.44 8.50 -4.49
N GLY A 114 -5.55 9.07 -4.01
CA GLY A 114 -6.74 9.24 -4.82
C GLY A 114 -6.54 10.21 -5.98
N ASP A 115 -5.90 11.35 -5.71
CA ASP A 115 -5.58 12.37 -6.69
C ASP A 115 -4.58 11.80 -7.72
N PHE A 116 -3.52 11.13 -7.26
CA PHE A 116 -2.52 10.49 -8.10
C PHE A 116 -3.11 9.43 -9.05
N ILE A 117 -3.98 8.56 -8.55
CA ILE A 117 -4.67 7.54 -9.39
C ILE A 117 -5.47 8.22 -10.51
N GLN A 118 -6.14 9.32 -10.20
CA GLN A 118 -6.93 10.08 -11.16
C GLN A 118 -6.04 10.79 -12.20
N GLU A 119 -5.01 11.49 -11.75
CA GLU A 119 -4.06 12.21 -12.60
C GLU A 119 -3.33 11.28 -13.56
N GLU A 120 -2.87 10.13 -13.03
CA GLU A 120 -2.19 9.10 -13.82
C GLU A 120 -3.13 8.22 -14.66
N LYS A 121 -4.45 8.40 -14.50
CA LYS A 121 -5.48 7.61 -15.18
C LYS A 121 -5.23 6.10 -14.99
N ILE A 122 -4.94 5.68 -13.76
CA ILE A 122 -4.73 4.27 -13.42
C ILE A 122 -6.10 3.61 -13.16
N ASP A 123 -6.48 2.70 -14.03
CA ASP A 123 -7.70 1.88 -13.84
C ASP A 123 -7.42 0.75 -12.85
N CYS A 124 -7.68 0.99 -11.57
CA CYS A 124 -7.47 0.04 -10.49
C CYS A 124 -8.70 -0.19 -9.61
N ASP A 125 -9.89 0.11 -10.13
CA ASP A 125 -11.16 -0.03 -9.38
C ASP A 125 -11.14 0.73 -8.03
N PHE A 126 -10.50 1.90 -8.00
CA PHE A 126 -10.42 2.73 -6.80
C PHE A 126 -11.79 3.26 -6.41
N LYS A 127 -12.23 2.96 -5.18
CA LYS A 127 -13.53 3.37 -4.64
C LYS A 127 -13.40 3.90 -3.22
N ARG A 128 -13.92 5.09 -2.97
CA ARG A 128 -14.12 5.63 -1.61
C ARG A 128 -15.39 4.99 -1.01
N ALA A 129 -15.30 3.71 -0.68
CA ALA A 129 -16.44 2.92 -0.19
C ALA A 129 -16.65 3.01 1.32
N GLY A 130 -15.77 3.73 2.02
CA GLY A 130 -15.72 3.72 3.47
C GLY A 130 -15.18 2.40 4.04
N ARG A 131 -15.13 2.32 5.36
CA ARG A 131 -14.71 1.11 6.07
C ARG A 131 -15.41 1.03 7.42
N PHE A 132 -16.17 -0.03 7.65
CA PHE A 132 -16.65 -0.39 8.97
C PHE A 132 -15.55 -1.13 9.74
N TYR A 133 -15.26 -0.69 10.96
CA TYR A 133 -14.36 -1.34 11.89
C TYR A 133 -15.17 -1.84 13.09
N GLY A 134 -15.56 -3.12 13.05
CA GLY A 134 -16.39 -3.76 14.06
C GLY A 134 -15.66 -4.09 15.36
N ALA A 135 -16.31 -3.83 16.48
CA ALA A 135 -15.82 -4.18 17.81
C ALA A 135 -16.17 -5.62 18.16
N HIS A 136 -15.19 -6.47 18.46
CA HIS A 136 -15.39 -7.87 18.83
C HIS A 136 -15.88 -8.07 20.29
N SER A 137 -15.89 -7.00 21.09
CA SER A 137 -16.41 -7.02 22.46
C SER A 137 -16.90 -5.63 22.87
N GLN A 138 -17.74 -5.59 23.93
CA GLN A 138 -18.17 -4.33 24.53
C GLN A 138 -17.01 -3.49 25.07
N ALA A 139 -15.97 -4.13 25.60
CA ALA A 139 -14.76 -3.44 26.05
C ALA A 139 -14.03 -2.77 24.89
N GLN A 140 -13.91 -3.45 23.74
CA GLN A 140 -13.31 -2.88 22.54
C GLN A 140 -14.14 -1.72 21.98
N PHE A 141 -15.47 -1.83 22.00
CA PHE A 141 -16.34 -0.74 21.59
C PHE A 141 -16.11 0.53 22.41
N LYS A 142 -16.04 0.41 23.75
CA LYS A 142 -15.71 1.53 24.64
C LYS A 142 -14.31 2.12 24.37
N GLN A 143 -13.35 1.28 23.99
CA GLN A 143 -12.02 1.77 23.58
C GLN A 143 -12.08 2.57 22.28
N LEU A 144 -12.88 2.15 21.30
CA LEU A 144 -13.10 2.91 20.07
C LEU A 144 -13.74 4.27 20.34
N GLU A 145 -14.80 4.31 21.16
CA GLU A 145 -15.41 5.58 21.60
C GLU A 145 -14.39 6.51 22.26
N LYS A 146 -13.56 5.97 23.15
CA LYS A 146 -12.51 6.73 23.82
C LYS A 146 -11.50 7.29 22.81
N ARG A 147 -11.04 6.47 21.86
CA ARG A 147 -10.09 6.91 20.83
C ARG A 147 -10.64 8.01 19.95
N ILE A 148 -11.94 8.00 19.61
CA ILE A 148 -12.58 9.07 18.84
C ILE A 148 -12.56 10.38 19.66
N ARG A 149 -12.91 10.33 20.94
CA ARG A 149 -12.93 11.51 21.82
C ARG A 149 -11.55 12.10 22.08
N GLU A 150 -10.52 11.26 22.09
CA GLU A 150 -9.13 11.64 22.37
C GLU A 150 -8.32 11.98 21.09
N GLN A 151 -8.99 12.17 19.97
CA GLN A 151 -8.31 12.62 18.76
C GLN A 151 -7.75 14.04 18.97
N PRO A 152 -6.52 14.31 18.51
CA PRO A 152 -5.93 15.64 18.65
C PRO A 152 -6.76 16.70 17.93
N GLU A 153 -6.91 17.85 18.54
CA GLU A 153 -7.58 19.00 17.93
C GLU A 153 -6.94 19.35 16.59
N GLY A 154 -7.78 19.61 15.57
CA GLY A 154 -7.34 19.89 14.20
C GLY A 154 -6.92 18.64 13.38
N LEU A 155 -6.97 17.45 13.97
CA LEU A 155 -6.68 16.17 13.31
C LEU A 155 -7.83 15.16 13.48
N GLN A 156 -9.01 15.67 13.90
CA GLN A 156 -10.20 14.83 14.00
C GLN A 156 -10.52 14.29 12.61
N MET A 157 -10.53 12.97 12.51
CA MET A 157 -11.06 12.30 11.33
C MET A 157 -12.58 12.22 11.49
N ASP A 158 -13.32 12.53 10.43
CA ASP A 158 -14.74 12.23 10.40
C ASP A 158 -14.90 10.71 10.49
N VAL A 159 -15.47 10.27 11.59
CA VAL A 159 -15.81 8.87 11.84
C VAL A 159 -17.19 8.82 12.48
N ASP A 160 -18.00 7.88 12.04
CA ASP A 160 -19.33 7.66 12.59
C ASP A 160 -19.26 6.51 13.60
N LEU A 161 -19.75 6.77 14.81
CA LEU A 161 -19.90 5.72 15.83
C LEU A 161 -21.22 4.99 15.60
N VAL A 162 -21.13 3.68 15.38
CA VAL A 162 -22.27 2.81 15.12
C VAL A 162 -22.50 1.89 16.32
N SER A 163 -23.63 2.05 17.00
CA SER A 163 -24.00 1.20 18.14
C SER A 163 -24.31 -0.25 17.71
N LYS A 164 -24.35 -1.17 18.68
CA LYS A 164 -24.74 -2.55 18.40
C LYS A 164 -26.13 -2.66 17.75
N SER A 165 -27.08 -1.84 18.19
CA SER A 165 -28.45 -1.83 17.63
C SER A 165 -28.52 -1.31 16.20
N GLN A 166 -27.53 -0.53 15.77
CA GLN A 166 -27.44 0.07 14.44
C GLN A 166 -26.48 -0.68 13.50
N GLN A 167 -25.72 -1.66 13.99
CA GLN A 167 -24.65 -2.30 13.19
C GLN A 167 -25.13 -2.94 11.89
N HIS A 168 -26.42 -3.30 11.80
CA HIS A 168 -26.99 -3.87 10.58
C HIS A 168 -27.09 -2.87 9.42
N THR A 169 -26.91 -1.57 9.66
CA THR A 169 -26.76 -0.59 8.57
C THR A 169 -25.42 -0.78 7.83
N GLU A 170 -24.43 -1.36 8.50
CA GLU A 170 -23.07 -1.51 8.00
C GLU A 170 -22.70 -2.96 7.67
N ILE A 171 -23.18 -3.91 8.46
CA ILE A 171 -22.82 -5.31 8.30
C ILE A 171 -23.98 -6.25 8.70
N GLY A 172 -24.30 -7.22 7.85
CA GLY A 172 -25.35 -8.22 8.10
C GLY A 172 -24.94 -9.30 9.11
N SER A 173 -24.47 -8.90 10.30
CA SER A 173 -24.01 -9.86 11.33
C SER A 173 -24.25 -9.33 12.73
N ASP A 174 -24.69 -10.22 13.63
CA ASP A 174 -24.86 -9.94 15.06
C ASP A 174 -23.58 -10.14 15.88
N PHE A 175 -22.50 -10.55 15.23
CA PHE A 175 -21.24 -10.92 15.88
C PHE A 175 -20.56 -9.74 16.60
N TYR A 176 -20.68 -8.52 16.06
CA TYR A 176 -20.00 -7.35 16.60
C TYR A 176 -20.81 -6.66 17.71
N HIS A 177 -20.15 -5.82 18.46
CA HIS A 177 -20.71 -4.97 19.52
C HIS A 177 -20.86 -3.52 19.09
N GLY A 178 -21.20 -3.27 17.81
CA GLY A 178 -21.10 -1.97 17.16
C GLY A 178 -19.70 -1.77 16.57
N GLY A 179 -19.35 -0.53 16.27
CA GLY A 179 -18.07 -0.20 15.63
C GLY A 179 -17.96 1.27 15.24
N ILE A 180 -17.02 1.54 14.37
CA ILE A 180 -16.84 2.86 13.74
C ILE A 180 -16.82 2.73 12.23
N VAL A 181 -17.37 3.71 11.53
CA VAL A 181 -17.25 3.88 10.09
C VAL A 181 -16.26 4.98 9.80
N HIS A 182 -15.33 4.70 8.91
CA HIS A 182 -14.42 5.67 8.32
C HIS A 182 -14.92 6.00 6.90
N PRO A 183 -15.67 7.07 6.68
CA PRO A 183 -16.36 7.30 5.40
C PRO A 183 -15.41 7.56 4.23
N TYR A 184 -14.22 8.08 4.50
CA TYR A 184 -13.24 8.45 3.47
C TYR A 184 -12.23 7.35 3.13
N HIS A 185 -12.23 6.24 3.86
CA HIS A 185 -11.37 5.11 3.51
C HIS A 185 -11.80 4.52 2.17
N ALA A 186 -10.83 3.96 1.45
CA ALA A 186 -11.05 3.48 0.10
C ALA A 186 -10.55 2.05 -0.07
N SER A 187 -10.90 1.47 -1.20
CA SER A 187 -10.38 0.19 -1.69
C SER A 187 -9.95 0.31 -3.14
N LEU A 188 -9.05 -0.57 -3.55
CA LEU A 188 -8.61 -0.71 -4.94
C LEU A 188 -8.20 -2.16 -5.23
N ASP A 189 -8.08 -2.49 -6.53
CA ASP A 189 -7.42 -3.73 -6.97
C ASP A 189 -5.90 -3.52 -6.96
N PRO A 190 -5.15 -4.16 -6.06
CA PRO A 190 -3.71 -3.94 -5.91
C PRO A 190 -2.89 -4.44 -7.11
N ALA A 191 -3.36 -5.46 -7.84
CA ALA A 191 -2.67 -5.93 -9.02
C ALA A 191 -2.82 -4.96 -10.19
N ARG A 192 -4.02 -4.39 -10.39
CA ARG A 192 -4.28 -3.34 -11.37
C ARG A 192 -3.52 -2.05 -11.03
N PHE A 193 -3.52 -1.65 -9.75
CA PHE A 193 -2.78 -0.48 -9.32
C PHE A 193 -1.27 -0.64 -9.56
N HIS A 194 -0.70 -1.80 -9.18
CA HIS A 194 0.70 -2.10 -9.46
C HIS A 194 1.01 -2.07 -10.96
N ARG A 195 0.14 -2.68 -11.79
CA ARG A 195 0.29 -2.65 -13.25
C ARG A 195 0.30 -1.22 -13.78
N GLY A 196 -0.63 -0.37 -13.31
CA GLY A 196 -0.68 1.02 -13.72
C GLY A 196 0.60 1.79 -13.38
N LEU A 197 1.16 1.60 -12.19
CA LEU A 197 2.46 2.18 -11.81
C LEU A 197 3.58 1.69 -12.72
N LEU A 198 3.63 0.39 -12.99
CA LEU A 198 4.62 -0.22 -13.87
C LEU A 198 4.56 0.36 -15.29
N GLU A 199 3.37 0.50 -15.85
CA GLU A 199 3.15 1.11 -17.16
C GLU A 199 3.60 2.57 -17.19
N ARG A 200 3.34 3.35 -16.12
CA ARG A 200 3.81 4.75 -16.02
C ARG A 200 5.34 4.83 -15.94
N ALA A 201 5.99 3.95 -15.17
CA ALA A 201 7.44 3.91 -15.10
C ALA A 201 8.06 3.58 -16.46
N LEU A 202 7.57 2.55 -17.14
CA LEU A 202 8.05 2.16 -18.47
C LEU A 202 7.83 3.25 -19.52
N THR A 203 6.64 3.87 -19.53
CA THR A 203 6.33 4.97 -20.46
C THR A 203 7.19 6.19 -20.19
N GLY A 204 7.60 6.43 -18.93
CA GLY A 204 8.53 7.48 -18.53
C GLY A 204 9.98 7.20 -18.89
N GLY A 205 10.30 6.06 -19.51
CA GLY A 205 11.67 5.71 -19.92
C GLY A 205 12.46 4.90 -18.90
N THR A 206 11.85 4.54 -17.77
CA THR A 206 12.51 3.67 -16.77
C THR A 206 12.82 2.29 -17.39
N GLN A 207 14.05 1.85 -17.23
CA GLN A 207 14.45 0.48 -17.56
C GLN A 207 14.12 -0.45 -16.37
N ILE A 208 13.61 -1.65 -16.63
CA ILE A 208 13.25 -2.60 -15.57
C ILE A 208 13.87 -3.96 -15.88
N LYS A 209 14.76 -4.42 -15.00
CA LYS A 209 15.35 -5.77 -15.05
C LYS A 209 14.74 -6.62 -13.94
N THR A 210 14.00 -7.63 -14.35
CA THR A 210 13.44 -8.67 -13.45
C THR A 210 14.39 -9.85 -13.31
N LYS A 211 14.15 -10.69 -12.30
CA LYS A 211 15.01 -11.86 -11.97
C LYS A 211 16.47 -11.47 -11.80
N CYS A 212 16.70 -10.31 -11.20
CA CYS A 212 18.00 -9.71 -11.00
C CYS A 212 18.11 -9.26 -9.54
N ALA A 213 18.57 -10.15 -8.69
CA ALA A 213 18.69 -9.88 -7.26
C ALA A 213 19.95 -9.08 -6.95
N VAL A 214 19.80 -7.91 -6.35
CA VAL A 214 20.94 -7.18 -5.79
C VAL A 214 21.39 -7.87 -4.51
N LYS A 215 22.61 -8.39 -4.50
CA LYS A 215 23.20 -9.11 -3.37
C LYS A 215 24.00 -8.22 -2.45
N LYS A 216 24.62 -7.19 -3.00
CA LYS A 216 25.49 -6.28 -2.24
C LYS A 216 25.47 -4.88 -2.83
N ILE A 217 25.59 -3.92 -1.93
CA ILE A 217 25.78 -2.50 -2.27
C ILE A 217 27.04 -2.04 -1.57
N GLU A 218 27.97 -1.44 -2.32
CA GLU A 218 29.19 -0.85 -1.79
C GLU A 218 29.32 0.59 -2.25
N LYS A 219 29.58 1.50 -1.30
CA LYS A 219 29.90 2.88 -1.66
C LYS A 219 31.42 2.98 -1.95
N LYS A 220 31.78 3.48 -3.14
CA LYS A 220 33.17 3.75 -3.52
C LYS A 220 33.29 5.20 -3.98
N GLY A 221 33.81 6.06 -3.13
CA GLY A 221 33.83 7.49 -3.38
C GLY A 221 32.41 8.06 -3.50
N GLU A 222 32.09 8.66 -4.63
CA GLU A 222 30.77 9.24 -4.91
C GLU A 222 29.79 8.27 -5.58
N VAL A 223 30.20 7.05 -5.91
CA VAL A 223 29.36 6.08 -6.61
C VAL A 223 29.00 4.88 -5.71
N PHE A 224 27.89 4.23 -6.03
CA PHE A 224 27.48 2.99 -5.43
C PHE A 224 27.66 1.84 -6.44
N LEU A 225 28.37 0.79 -6.03
CA LEU A 225 28.48 -0.44 -6.81
C LEU A 225 27.40 -1.42 -6.34
N LEU A 226 26.59 -1.90 -7.27
CA LEU A 226 25.57 -2.91 -7.04
C LEU A 226 26.05 -4.23 -7.63
N GLN A 227 26.14 -5.24 -6.81
CA GLN A 227 26.44 -6.59 -7.25
C GLN A 227 25.14 -7.38 -7.42
N THR A 228 24.88 -7.86 -8.61
CA THR A 228 23.71 -8.70 -8.96
C THR A 228 24.11 -10.16 -9.14
N GLU A 229 23.10 -11.04 -9.24
CA GLU A 229 23.29 -12.43 -9.67
C GLU A 229 23.56 -12.53 -11.16
#